data_36202a4614ebc90f2faf36e2c0469fa6
#
_entry.id   36202a4614ebc90f2faf36e2c0469fa6
#
_cell.length_a   1.000
_cell.length_b   1.000
_cell.length_c   1.000
_cell.angle_alpha   90.00
_cell.angle_beta   90.00
_cell.angle_gamma   90.00
#
_symmetry.space_group_name_H-M   'P 1'
#
loop_
_entity.id
_entity.type
_entity.pdbx_description
1 polymer ?
#
loop_
_entity_poly.entity_id
_entity_poly.type
_entity_poly.pdbx_seq_one_letter_code
_entity_poly.pdbx_strand_id
1 'polypeptide(L)'
;MTTTIPESKVLLPVKSKQFSLSDRFTSLLNRLQPSSELIVLIAALLIGGGSGLTMVVFHQLINLCESLSFDLLLGTISVWGGWTLVLIPILGGLIVGLMRWRYPEILGQEFSALLTNPRVQVISPLRPIVKMLAAAISLGTGASLGPESPSVEIGSNIGILLGQLFQVSKERYRLLLGAGVAAGLAAGFNAPIAGVFFALEVVLGTSFTSPAVGLILLSAVFSAIASRIFLGVHPAFNLPAYQVNSHWEWLFYLGLGILASLVALAYTQAIRLTQACFQEKWLQKLPTVIKPVLGGLVVGSIGLQLPQILGVGYGTLEVILTGESFSLSLLCLLLVVKLLTTAISLGSGLVGGVFAPAMFLGACLGSIYGNLLSNFLPADQLIIAPQAYAIVGMAAVLAASVKAPLTAIILLFELTRNYLIILPAMVTVGVAVWMVEQIEAQSAVAGLNFQQMGMNLDKQDEVDKLEQVTVAEVMKTSYLALAEGTTTLAAGQKMIQTQSHTALVFDCQEKLIGVVTLADIKKAIFKLQHQSADFSLFEQKIADICTLEILYAYADESLKEVLERMGTRGLYLLPVVSRDRPREVLGIIDRNQILLASDLVETQAALLPYLTESLTSTKVDLISSEEVKT
;
A
#
# COMPACT_ATOMS: atom_id res chain seq x y z
N MET A 1 -15.01 28.51 -50.20
CA MET A 1 -15.14 29.61 -49.21
C MET A 1 -14.31 29.22 -48.00
N THR A 2 -13.09 29.74 -47.97
CA THR A 2 -12.09 29.52 -46.91
C THR A 2 -12.33 30.56 -45.81
N THR A 3 -12.78 30.13 -44.65
CA THR A 3 -12.90 31.01 -43.49
C THR A 3 -11.62 30.96 -42.69
N THR A 4 -10.87 32.04 -42.77
CA THR A 4 -9.71 32.36 -41.95
C THR A 4 -10.15 32.68 -40.52
N ILE A 5 -9.62 31.91 -39.54
CA ILE A 5 -9.74 32.18 -38.10
C ILE A 5 -8.72 33.27 -37.73
N PRO A 6 -9.08 34.36 -37.04
CA PRO A 6 -8.15 35.37 -36.61
C PRO A 6 -7.29 34.91 -35.45
N GLU A 7 -5.96 34.96 -35.61
CA GLU A 7 -4.99 34.79 -34.51
C GLU A 7 -5.13 35.94 -33.50
N SER A 8 -5.77 35.67 -32.36
CA SER A 8 -5.64 36.53 -31.19
C SER A 8 -4.36 36.20 -30.43
N LYS A 9 -3.32 37.03 -30.65
CA LYS A 9 -2.12 37.04 -29.81
C LYS A 9 -2.47 37.46 -28.38
N VAL A 10 -2.70 36.52 -27.51
CA VAL A 10 -2.61 36.75 -26.06
C VAL A 10 -1.15 36.55 -25.66
N LEU A 11 -0.39 37.63 -25.69
CA LEU A 11 0.90 37.71 -25.04
C LEU A 11 0.69 37.78 -23.52
N LEU A 12 0.66 36.63 -22.87
CA LEU A 12 0.84 36.58 -21.42
C LEU A 12 2.28 36.99 -21.09
N PRO A 13 2.49 37.84 -20.07
CA PRO A 13 3.85 38.24 -19.68
C PRO A 13 4.63 37.00 -19.24
N VAL A 14 5.70 36.70 -19.94
CA VAL A 14 6.70 35.70 -19.53
C VAL A 14 7.28 36.18 -18.21
N LYS A 15 6.74 35.68 -17.09
CA LYS A 15 7.41 35.77 -15.79
C LYS A 15 8.80 35.16 -15.98
N SER A 16 9.84 35.94 -15.74
CA SER A 16 11.22 35.50 -15.71
C SER A 16 11.30 34.22 -14.89
N LYS A 17 11.56 33.06 -15.50
CA LYS A 17 11.81 31.78 -14.83
C LYS A 17 13.01 32.02 -13.91
N GLN A 18 12.76 32.18 -12.62
CA GLN A 18 13.79 31.87 -11.64
C GLN A 18 14.10 30.38 -11.86
N PHE A 19 15.30 30.08 -12.34
CA PHE A 19 15.77 28.70 -12.49
C PHE A 19 15.62 28.00 -11.15
N SER A 20 14.64 27.10 -11.07
CA SER A 20 14.42 26.33 -9.86
C SER A 20 15.61 25.40 -9.64
N LEU A 21 15.90 25.02 -8.41
CA LEU A 21 16.92 24.02 -8.09
C LEU A 21 16.71 22.74 -8.92
N SER A 22 15.48 22.40 -9.23
CA SER A 22 15.04 21.32 -10.11
C SER A 22 15.60 21.45 -11.54
N ASP A 23 15.52 22.63 -12.17
CA ASP A 23 16.01 22.85 -13.53
C ASP A 23 17.53 22.71 -13.63
N ARG A 24 18.25 23.11 -12.59
CA ARG A 24 19.73 22.95 -12.52
C ARG A 24 20.13 21.49 -12.37
N PHE A 25 19.41 20.73 -11.53
CA PHE A 25 19.67 19.29 -11.34
C PHE A 25 19.35 18.47 -12.59
N THR A 26 18.22 18.74 -13.24
CA THR A 26 17.84 18.06 -14.50
C THR A 26 18.84 18.37 -15.62
N SER A 27 19.32 19.60 -15.71
CA SER A 27 20.33 19.97 -16.69
C SER A 27 21.68 19.27 -16.44
N LEU A 28 22.04 19.07 -15.18
CA LEU A 28 23.28 18.40 -14.79
C LEU A 28 23.20 16.89 -15.06
N LEU A 29 22.06 16.25 -14.76
CA LEU A 29 21.80 14.84 -15.11
C LEU A 29 21.81 14.61 -16.62
N ASN A 30 21.18 15.50 -17.39
CA ASN A 30 21.18 15.42 -18.85
C ASN A 30 22.58 15.61 -19.45
N ARG A 31 23.45 16.35 -18.76
CA ARG A 31 24.85 16.58 -19.20
C ARG A 31 25.76 15.39 -18.86
N LEU A 32 25.52 14.72 -17.74
CA LEU A 32 26.34 13.60 -17.27
C LEU A 32 25.93 12.25 -17.87
N GLN A 33 24.70 12.12 -18.38
CA GLN A 33 24.12 10.87 -18.92
C GLN A 33 24.54 9.62 -18.14
N PRO A 34 24.30 9.59 -16.80
CA PRO A 34 24.73 8.46 -15.98
C PRO A 34 24.00 7.18 -16.41
N SER A 35 24.65 6.03 -16.24
CA SER A 35 24.01 4.74 -16.48
C SER A 35 22.76 4.58 -15.61
N SER A 36 21.77 3.84 -16.10
CA SER A 36 20.52 3.57 -15.35
C SER A 36 20.80 2.94 -13.98
N GLU A 37 21.83 2.11 -13.88
CA GLU A 37 22.25 1.45 -12.63
C GLU A 37 22.82 2.45 -11.61
N LEU A 38 23.60 3.43 -12.06
CA LEU A 38 24.14 4.48 -11.20
C LEU A 38 23.04 5.38 -10.65
N ILE A 39 22.03 5.70 -11.47
CA ILE A 39 20.86 6.48 -11.03
C ILE A 39 20.11 5.72 -9.93
N VAL A 40 19.87 4.43 -10.13
CA VAL A 40 19.21 3.57 -9.13
C VAL A 40 20.01 3.53 -7.82
N LEU A 41 21.32 3.36 -7.89
CA LEU A 41 22.18 3.32 -6.71
C LEU A 41 22.15 4.65 -5.92
N ILE A 42 22.29 5.78 -6.62
CA ILE A 42 22.25 7.12 -5.99
C ILE A 42 20.87 7.38 -5.38
N ALA A 43 19.79 7.06 -6.08
CA ALA A 43 18.44 7.22 -5.57
C ALA A 43 18.21 6.35 -4.33
N ALA A 44 18.67 5.08 -4.35
CA ALA A 44 18.59 4.17 -3.22
C ALA A 44 19.37 4.68 -2.00
N LEU A 45 20.57 5.22 -2.21
CA LEU A 45 21.40 5.79 -1.15
C LEU A 45 20.74 7.03 -0.53
N LEU A 46 20.18 7.92 -1.35
CA LEU A 46 19.52 9.13 -0.88
C LEU A 46 18.22 8.81 -0.12
N ILE A 47 17.39 7.92 -0.67
CA ILE A 47 16.13 7.53 -0.02
C ILE A 47 16.44 6.70 1.23
N GLY A 48 17.27 5.67 1.12
CA GLY A 48 17.61 4.79 2.23
C GLY A 48 18.35 5.51 3.34
N GLY A 49 19.46 6.18 3.02
CA GLY A 49 20.25 6.94 3.99
C GLY A 49 19.44 8.06 4.65
N GLY A 50 18.70 8.84 3.85
CA GLY A 50 17.83 9.91 4.34
C GLY A 50 16.71 9.38 5.25
N SER A 51 16.04 8.30 4.85
CA SER A 51 14.99 7.66 5.69
C SER A 51 15.59 7.10 6.97
N GLY A 52 16.73 6.38 6.91
CA GLY A 52 17.39 5.83 8.08
C GLY A 52 17.78 6.91 9.11
N LEU A 53 18.42 7.99 8.66
CA LEU A 53 18.77 9.11 9.53
C LEU A 53 17.55 9.79 10.14
N THR A 54 16.50 9.98 9.35
CA THR A 54 15.25 10.58 9.84
C THR A 54 14.58 9.67 10.88
N MET A 55 14.66 8.34 10.72
CA MET A 55 14.17 7.40 11.71
C MET A 55 14.96 7.45 13.01
N VAL A 56 16.27 7.60 12.96
CA VAL A 56 17.09 7.82 14.16
C VAL A 56 16.60 9.06 14.93
N VAL A 57 16.39 10.17 14.22
CA VAL A 57 15.85 11.40 14.83
C VAL A 57 14.45 11.14 15.40
N PHE A 58 13.60 10.40 14.69
CA PHE A 58 12.25 10.08 15.16
C PHE A 58 12.25 9.27 16.46
N HIS A 59 13.09 8.22 16.56
CA HIS A 59 13.23 7.44 17.78
C HIS A 59 13.76 8.28 18.94
N GLN A 60 14.76 9.12 18.70
CA GLN A 60 15.27 10.03 19.73
C GLN A 60 14.22 11.04 20.19
N LEU A 61 13.38 11.53 19.28
CA LEU A 61 12.26 12.41 19.64
C LEU A 61 11.19 11.69 20.47
N ILE A 62 10.87 10.43 20.15
CA ILE A 62 9.95 9.63 20.97
C ILE A 62 10.52 9.48 22.39
N ASN A 63 11.78 9.03 22.51
CA ASN A 63 12.45 8.85 23.80
C ASN A 63 12.54 10.17 24.59
N LEU A 64 12.84 11.27 23.92
CA LEU A 64 12.85 12.61 24.54
C LEU A 64 11.47 13.00 25.05
N CYS A 65 10.42 12.81 24.24
CA CYS A 65 9.05 13.11 24.67
C CYS A 65 8.62 12.20 25.84
N GLU A 66 9.03 10.93 25.82
CA GLU A 66 8.75 9.97 26.89
C GLU A 66 9.46 10.38 28.18
N SER A 67 10.75 10.67 28.16
CA SER A 67 11.50 11.11 29.33
C SER A 67 11.00 12.44 29.88
N LEU A 68 10.68 13.40 29.02
CA LEU A 68 10.08 14.68 29.47
C LEU A 68 8.70 14.47 30.10
N SER A 69 7.90 13.52 29.58
CA SER A 69 6.55 13.27 30.05
C SER A 69 6.51 12.45 31.34
N PHE A 70 7.20 11.33 31.38
CA PHE A 70 7.12 10.38 32.49
C PHE A 70 8.22 10.61 33.55
N ASP A 71 9.45 10.91 33.16
CA ASP A 71 10.53 11.12 34.15
C ASP A 71 10.47 12.52 34.75
N LEU A 72 10.37 13.56 33.92
CA LEU A 72 10.41 14.93 34.40
C LEU A 72 9.04 15.43 34.88
N LEU A 73 8.01 15.46 34.00
CA LEU A 73 6.71 16.03 34.35
C LEU A 73 6.00 15.17 35.40
N LEU A 74 5.82 13.87 35.13
CA LEU A 74 5.16 12.99 36.09
C LEU A 74 5.95 12.90 37.38
N GLY A 75 7.29 12.83 37.34
CA GLY A 75 8.15 12.85 38.53
C GLY A 75 7.91 14.08 39.43
N THR A 76 7.71 15.24 38.82
CA THR A 76 7.45 16.51 39.59
C THR A 76 6.01 16.60 40.10
N ILE A 77 5.00 16.18 39.31
CA ILE A 77 3.59 16.34 39.70
C ILE A 77 3.03 15.13 40.45
N SER A 78 3.74 14.00 40.50
CA SER A 78 3.32 12.78 41.23
C SER A 78 3.17 13.00 42.74
N VAL A 79 3.81 14.07 43.28
CA VAL A 79 3.62 14.52 44.66
C VAL A 79 2.14 14.79 45.00
N TRP A 80 1.33 15.17 43.98
CA TRP A 80 -0.12 15.41 44.15
C TRP A 80 -0.99 14.16 44.11
N GLY A 81 -0.38 13.00 43.85
CA GLY A 81 -1.07 11.68 43.80
C GLY A 81 -0.97 10.99 42.47
N GLY A 82 -1.24 9.69 42.46
CA GLY A 82 -1.12 8.84 41.27
C GLY A 82 -2.03 9.23 40.08
N TRP A 83 -3.14 9.94 40.36
CA TRP A 83 -4.06 10.43 39.31
C TRP A 83 -3.41 11.37 38.28
N THR A 84 -2.27 11.98 38.63
CA THR A 84 -1.51 12.88 37.74
C THR A 84 -1.02 12.19 36.46
N LEU A 85 -0.92 10.85 36.45
CA LEU A 85 -0.62 10.08 35.27
C LEU A 85 -1.60 10.37 34.12
N VAL A 86 -2.88 10.63 34.44
CA VAL A 86 -3.91 10.96 33.43
C VAL A 86 -3.61 12.26 32.68
N LEU A 87 -2.92 13.20 33.33
CA LEU A 87 -2.61 14.50 32.74
C LEU A 87 -1.62 14.39 31.58
N ILE A 88 -0.75 13.38 31.58
CA ILE A 88 0.27 13.22 30.54
C ILE A 88 -0.35 12.98 29.15
N PRO A 89 -1.22 11.96 28.93
CA PRO A 89 -1.89 11.80 27.65
C PRO A 89 -2.84 12.95 27.28
N ILE A 90 -3.43 13.63 28.25
CA ILE A 90 -4.25 14.83 28.03
C ILE A 90 -3.39 15.96 27.44
N LEU A 91 -2.22 16.24 28.02
CA LEU A 91 -1.29 17.25 27.51
C LEU A 91 -0.78 16.90 26.12
N GLY A 92 -0.44 15.62 25.88
CA GLY A 92 -0.09 15.13 24.55
C GLY A 92 -1.21 15.37 23.54
N GLY A 93 -2.44 15.02 23.90
CA GLY A 93 -3.63 15.27 23.09
C GLY A 93 -3.87 16.75 22.81
N LEU A 94 -3.63 17.62 23.80
CA LEU A 94 -3.74 19.06 23.62
C LEU A 94 -2.71 19.61 22.61
N ILE A 95 -1.44 19.20 22.73
CA ILE A 95 -0.38 19.66 21.82
C ILE A 95 -0.66 19.16 20.40
N VAL A 96 -0.99 17.88 20.22
CA VAL A 96 -1.35 17.31 18.91
C VAL A 96 -2.60 17.99 18.34
N GLY A 97 -3.59 18.28 19.17
CA GLY A 97 -4.80 19.01 18.77
C GLY A 97 -4.50 20.43 18.29
N LEU A 98 -3.60 21.17 18.97
CA LEU A 98 -3.13 22.48 18.54
C LEU A 98 -2.33 22.40 17.22
N MET A 99 -1.48 21.39 17.07
CA MET A 99 -0.79 21.14 15.80
C MET A 99 -1.78 20.88 14.67
N ARG A 100 -2.84 20.09 14.91
CA ARG A 100 -3.88 19.79 13.94
C ARG A 100 -4.72 21.02 13.56
N TRP A 101 -4.97 21.88 14.50
CA TRP A 101 -5.62 23.19 14.25
C TRP A 101 -4.73 24.10 13.40
N ARG A 102 -3.40 24.14 13.66
CA ARG A 102 -2.45 25.00 12.93
C ARG A 102 -2.10 24.47 11.54
N TYR A 103 -2.08 23.14 11.37
CA TYR A 103 -1.69 22.45 10.14
C TYR A 103 -2.76 21.43 9.70
N PRO A 104 -4.01 21.87 9.43
CA PRO A 104 -5.12 20.97 9.11
C PRO A 104 -4.88 20.19 7.81
N GLU A 105 -4.24 20.81 6.80
CA GLU A 105 -3.92 20.18 5.53
C GLU A 105 -2.90 19.05 5.66
N ILE A 106 -1.99 19.13 6.61
CA ILE A 106 -0.93 18.13 6.82
C ILE A 106 -1.43 16.97 7.67
N LEU A 107 -2.08 17.26 8.80
CA LEU A 107 -2.53 16.25 9.76
C LEU A 107 -3.95 15.74 9.51
N GLY A 108 -4.71 16.41 8.65
CA GLY A 108 -6.05 16.00 8.20
C GLY A 108 -6.06 15.08 6.98
N GLN A 109 -4.98 15.08 6.20
CA GLN A 109 -4.87 14.22 5.01
C GLN A 109 -4.24 12.88 5.39
N GLU A 110 -4.92 11.81 5.01
CA GLU A 110 -4.42 10.45 5.17
C GLU A 110 -3.30 10.14 4.15
N PHE A 111 -2.44 9.20 4.48
CA PHE A 111 -1.35 8.75 3.61
C PHE A 111 -1.88 8.14 2.30
N SER A 112 -3.07 7.55 2.34
CA SER A 112 -3.80 7.00 1.21
C SER A 112 -3.99 7.98 0.05
N ALA A 113 -4.35 9.22 0.35
CA ALA A 113 -4.54 10.27 -0.65
C ALA A 113 -3.25 10.56 -1.47
N LEU A 114 -2.08 10.25 -0.90
CA LEU A 114 -0.79 10.38 -1.58
C LEU A 114 -0.52 9.23 -2.57
N LEU A 115 -1.07 8.06 -2.30
CA LEU A 115 -0.90 6.88 -3.15
C LEU A 115 -1.79 6.95 -4.39
N THR A 116 -2.98 7.55 -4.25
CA THR A 116 -3.98 7.62 -5.32
C THR A 116 -3.68 8.68 -6.38
N ASN A 117 -3.16 9.83 -5.98
CA ASN A 117 -2.96 10.93 -6.92
C ASN A 117 -1.61 11.65 -6.71
N PRO A 118 -0.48 11.00 -7.05
CA PRO A 118 0.85 11.53 -6.77
C PRO A 118 1.21 12.81 -7.53
N ARG A 119 0.48 13.15 -8.62
CA ARG A 119 0.75 14.35 -9.42
C ARG A 119 -0.01 15.60 -8.99
N VAL A 120 -1.13 15.45 -8.28
CA VAL A 120 -2.02 16.58 -7.97
C VAL A 120 -1.59 17.33 -6.71
N GLN A 121 -0.79 16.71 -5.84
CA GLN A 121 -0.38 17.35 -4.59
C GLN A 121 1.14 17.56 -4.57
N VAL A 122 1.55 18.82 -4.72
CA VAL A 122 2.91 19.25 -4.36
C VAL A 122 3.03 19.10 -2.84
N ILE A 123 3.73 18.05 -2.40
CA ILE A 123 3.93 17.83 -0.96
C ILE A 123 4.84 18.91 -0.42
N SER A 124 4.34 19.60 0.60
CA SER A 124 5.16 20.54 1.35
C SER A 124 6.32 19.80 2.04
N PRO A 125 7.57 20.26 1.94
CA PRO A 125 8.70 19.67 2.65
C PRO A 125 8.53 19.69 4.18
N LEU A 126 7.60 20.49 4.70
CA LEU A 126 7.24 20.52 6.13
C LEU A 126 6.39 19.32 6.56
N ARG A 127 5.74 18.63 5.63
CA ARG A 127 4.81 17.53 5.95
C ARG A 127 5.46 16.40 6.76
N PRO A 128 6.60 15.81 6.37
CA PRO A 128 7.24 14.76 7.15
C PRO A 128 7.65 15.24 8.55
N ILE A 129 8.10 16.47 8.67
CA ILE A 129 8.54 17.04 9.96
C ILE A 129 7.36 17.21 10.92
N VAL A 130 6.26 17.81 10.46
CA VAL A 130 5.07 18.05 11.29
C VAL A 130 4.44 16.72 11.73
N LYS A 131 4.35 15.73 10.82
CA LYS A 131 3.83 14.40 11.17
C LYS A 131 4.74 13.65 12.12
N MET A 132 6.05 13.70 11.92
CA MET A 132 7.04 13.12 12.83
C MET A 132 6.92 13.68 14.25
N LEU A 133 6.84 15.01 14.39
CA LEU A 133 6.68 15.66 15.69
C LEU A 133 5.35 15.29 16.35
N ALA A 134 4.24 15.31 15.60
CA ALA A 134 2.93 14.94 16.14
C ALA A 134 2.89 13.48 16.59
N ALA A 135 3.52 12.57 15.84
CA ALA A 135 3.63 11.17 16.21
C ALA A 135 4.53 10.96 17.43
N ALA A 136 5.69 11.61 17.49
CA ALA A 136 6.60 11.53 18.64
C ALA A 136 5.93 12.02 19.92
N ILE A 137 5.18 13.12 19.86
CA ILE A 137 4.41 13.64 21.00
C ILE A 137 3.31 12.67 21.40
N SER A 138 2.51 12.15 20.44
CA SER A 138 1.46 11.18 20.75
C SER A 138 2.00 9.95 21.46
N LEU A 139 3.07 9.35 20.91
CA LEU A 139 3.67 8.12 21.45
C LEU A 139 4.37 8.37 22.79
N GLY A 140 5.20 9.42 22.88
CA GLY A 140 5.96 9.75 24.07
C GLY A 140 5.10 10.26 25.23
N THR A 141 3.84 10.63 24.99
CA THR A 141 2.87 10.96 26.06
C THR A 141 1.93 9.80 26.40
N GLY A 142 2.18 8.59 25.87
CA GLY A 142 1.48 7.38 26.27
C GLY A 142 0.25 7.03 25.44
N ALA A 143 0.04 7.63 24.27
CA ALA A 143 -1.01 7.18 23.35
C ALA A 143 -0.81 5.70 22.97
N SER A 144 -1.87 4.90 23.02
CA SER A 144 -1.83 3.45 22.75
C SER A 144 -1.71 3.17 21.24
N LEU A 145 -0.55 3.52 20.65
CA LEU A 145 -0.28 3.48 19.21
C LEU A 145 1.15 2.98 18.95
N GLY A 146 1.47 2.69 17.69
CA GLY A 146 2.80 2.27 17.26
C GLY A 146 3.53 3.34 16.43
N PRO A 147 4.87 3.26 16.30
CA PRO A 147 5.67 4.19 15.51
C PRO A 147 5.69 3.85 14.01
N GLU A 148 5.13 2.72 13.59
CA GLU A 148 5.38 2.11 12.28
C GLU A 148 4.74 2.88 11.12
N SER A 149 3.45 3.23 11.25
CA SER A 149 2.78 4.01 10.19
C SER A 149 3.43 5.39 10.00
N PRO A 150 3.79 6.13 11.06
CA PRO A 150 4.62 7.32 10.92
C PRO A 150 5.97 7.04 10.22
N SER A 151 6.65 5.93 10.55
CA SER A 151 7.93 5.55 9.93
C SER A 151 7.78 5.34 8.43
N VAL A 152 6.75 4.58 8.01
CA VAL A 152 6.42 4.35 6.60
C VAL A 152 6.09 5.66 5.89
N GLU A 153 5.30 6.54 6.52
CA GLU A 153 4.92 7.81 5.93
C GLU A 153 6.10 8.78 5.80
N ILE A 154 6.98 8.84 6.77
CA ILE A 154 8.19 9.67 6.74
C ILE A 154 9.11 9.18 5.59
N GLY A 155 9.37 7.88 5.52
CA GLY A 155 10.19 7.30 4.47
C GLY A 155 9.59 7.52 3.08
N SER A 156 8.28 7.31 2.92
CA SER A 156 7.56 7.54 1.66
C SER A 156 7.64 9.00 1.20
N ASN A 157 7.49 9.95 2.14
CA ASN A 157 7.60 11.38 1.83
C ASN A 157 9.00 11.75 1.31
N ILE A 158 10.07 11.11 1.77
CA ILE A 158 11.43 11.31 1.24
C ILE A 158 11.49 10.82 -0.22
N GLY A 159 10.93 9.64 -0.52
CA GLY A 159 10.84 9.12 -1.89
C GLY A 159 10.04 10.04 -2.81
N ILE A 160 8.91 10.56 -2.31
CA ILE A 160 8.05 11.52 -3.02
C ILE A 160 8.76 12.84 -3.31
N LEU A 161 9.41 13.43 -2.30
CA LEU A 161 10.16 14.69 -2.46
C LEU A 161 11.28 14.54 -3.48
N LEU A 162 11.97 13.40 -3.48
CA LEU A 162 12.98 13.10 -4.50
C LEU A 162 12.35 12.98 -5.90
N GLY A 163 11.20 12.32 -6.01
CA GLY A 163 10.45 12.23 -7.27
C GLY A 163 9.98 13.57 -7.80
N GLN A 164 9.56 14.48 -6.92
CA GLN A 164 9.19 15.86 -7.27
C GLN A 164 10.42 16.68 -7.71
N LEU A 165 11.54 16.53 -7.01
CA LEU A 165 12.79 17.23 -7.33
C LEU A 165 13.29 16.85 -8.72
N PHE A 166 13.21 15.56 -9.09
CA PHE A 166 13.67 15.04 -10.37
C PHE A 166 12.59 15.04 -11.47
N GLN A 167 11.36 15.46 -11.17
CA GLN A 167 10.25 15.51 -12.12
C GLN A 167 10.05 14.20 -12.89
N VAL A 168 10.10 13.07 -12.18
CA VAL A 168 10.03 11.73 -12.76
C VAL A 168 8.63 11.37 -13.28
N SER A 169 8.54 10.37 -14.16
CA SER A 169 7.26 9.83 -14.65
C SER A 169 6.42 9.19 -13.53
N LYS A 170 5.10 9.04 -13.72
CA LYS A 170 4.16 8.44 -12.75
C LYS A 170 4.63 7.04 -12.27
N GLU A 171 5.13 6.22 -13.18
CA GLU A 171 5.65 4.88 -12.84
C GLU A 171 6.90 4.95 -11.94
N ARG A 172 7.87 5.78 -12.29
CA ARG A 172 9.07 5.98 -11.46
C ARG A 172 8.75 6.61 -10.11
N TYR A 173 7.74 7.47 -10.05
CA TYR A 173 7.26 8.04 -8.80
C TYR A 173 6.75 6.96 -7.83
N ARG A 174 5.95 5.99 -8.31
CA ARG A 174 5.52 4.85 -7.49
C ARG A 174 6.69 4.01 -6.99
N LEU A 175 7.73 3.84 -7.81
CA LEU A 175 8.95 3.12 -7.39
C LEU A 175 9.71 3.85 -6.28
N LEU A 176 9.88 5.17 -6.40
CA LEU A 176 10.54 5.99 -5.37
C LEU A 176 9.74 6.02 -4.07
N LEU A 177 8.41 6.10 -4.17
CA LEU A 177 7.50 5.99 -3.03
C LEU A 177 7.65 4.62 -2.35
N GLY A 178 7.62 3.52 -3.10
CA GLY A 178 7.83 2.17 -2.59
C GLY A 178 9.20 1.99 -1.94
N ALA A 179 10.26 2.55 -2.53
CA ALA A 179 11.60 2.57 -1.95
C ALA A 179 11.64 3.32 -0.61
N GLY A 180 10.93 4.44 -0.51
CA GLY A 180 10.79 5.20 0.73
C GLY A 180 10.01 4.45 1.81
N VAL A 181 8.92 3.79 1.43
CA VAL A 181 8.12 2.92 2.32
C VAL A 181 8.99 1.79 2.88
N ALA A 182 9.71 1.08 2.01
CA ALA A 182 10.61 0.00 2.43
C ALA A 182 11.70 0.51 3.39
N ALA A 183 12.30 1.65 3.05
CA ALA A 183 13.34 2.28 3.87
C ALA A 183 12.81 2.71 5.25
N GLY A 184 11.60 3.30 5.30
CA GLY A 184 10.96 3.71 6.55
C GLY A 184 10.68 2.53 7.48
N LEU A 185 10.09 1.44 6.95
CA LEU A 185 9.82 0.23 7.73
C LEU A 185 11.12 -0.46 8.15
N ALA A 186 12.10 -0.55 7.23
CA ALA A 186 13.40 -1.18 7.49
C ALA A 186 14.14 -0.54 8.67
N ALA A 187 14.15 0.79 8.75
CA ALA A 187 14.77 1.50 9.87
C ALA A 187 13.92 1.49 11.14
N GLY A 188 12.59 1.55 10.99
CA GLY A 188 11.67 1.57 12.12
C GLY A 188 11.68 0.29 12.96
N PHE A 189 11.79 -0.88 12.29
CA PHE A 189 11.83 -2.19 12.95
C PHE A 189 13.20 -2.87 12.95
N ASN A 190 14.22 -2.25 12.35
CA ASN A 190 15.49 -2.93 12.06
C ASN A 190 15.32 -4.21 11.22
N ALA A 191 14.30 -4.21 10.31
CA ALA A 191 13.83 -5.34 9.54
C ALA A 191 13.81 -5.01 8.03
N PRO A 192 14.97 -5.04 7.35
CA PRO A 192 15.09 -4.63 5.95
C PRO A 192 14.32 -5.55 4.99
N ILE A 193 14.29 -6.86 5.23
CA ILE A 193 13.61 -7.79 4.34
C ILE A 193 12.09 -7.58 4.44
N ALA A 194 11.56 -7.46 5.65
CA ALA A 194 10.15 -7.14 5.86
C ALA A 194 9.75 -5.81 5.21
N GLY A 195 10.62 -4.80 5.28
CA GLY A 195 10.41 -3.51 4.61
C GLY A 195 10.27 -3.64 3.10
N VAL A 196 11.13 -4.46 2.46
CA VAL A 196 11.03 -4.76 1.02
C VAL A 196 9.71 -5.45 0.69
N PHE A 197 9.35 -6.52 1.41
CA PHE A 197 8.10 -7.25 1.17
C PHE A 197 6.88 -6.36 1.38
N PHE A 198 6.89 -5.50 2.40
CA PHE A 198 5.82 -4.56 2.64
C PHE A 198 5.61 -3.58 1.48
N ALA A 199 6.68 -3.01 0.94
CA ALA A 199 6.59 -2.13 -0.21
C ALA A 199 6.08 -2.85 -1.47
N LEU A 200 6.51 -4.10 -1.68
CA LEU A 200 6.08 -4.92 -2.81
C LEU A 200 4.62 -5.36 -2.68
N GLU A 201 4.21 -5.81 -1.49
CA GLU A 201 2.89 -6.36 -1.22
C GLU A 201 1.82 -5.27 -1.14
N VAL A 202 2.14 -4.14 -0.47
CA VAL A 202 1.19 -3.07 -0.15
C VAL A 202 1.19 -1.96 -1.19
N VAL A 203 2.37 -1.50 -1.66
CA VAL A 203 2.49 -0.31 -2.52
C VAL A 203 2.45 -0.68 -4.00
N LEU A 204 3.18 -1.73 -4.42
CA LEU A 204 3.28 -2.13 -5.82
C LEU A 204 2.25 -3.18 -6.23
N GLY A 205 1.72 -3.93 -5.27
CA GLY A 205 0.83 -5.05 -5.54
C GLY A 205 1.56 -6.19 -6.28
N THR A 206 0.92 -6.80 -7.30
CA THR A 206 1.47 -7.96 -8.01
C THR A 206 2.47 -7.64 -9.12
N SER A 207 2.81 -6.38 -9.36
CA SER A 207 3.72 -5.99 -10.46
C SER A 207 5.18 -5.94 -9.99
N PHE A 208 5.83 -7.11 -9.99
CA PHE A 208 7.26 -7.26 -9.70
C PHE A 208 8.08 -7.07 -10.99
N THR A 209 8.58 -5.88 -11.25
CA THR A 209 9.58 -5.67 -12.31
C THR A 209 10.99 -5.67 -11.70
N SER A 210 11.94 -6.35 -12.35
CA SER A 210 13.30 -6.53 -11.83
C SER A 210 14.01 -5.22 -11.41
N PRO A 211 13.94 -4.11 -12.17
CA PRO A 211 14.57 -2.85 -11.76
C PRO A 211 13.95 -2.22 -10.51
N ALA A 212 12.65 -2.41 -10.28
CA ALA A 212 11.95 -1.91 -9.12
C ALA A 212 12.42 -2.57 -7.82
N VAL A 213 12.57 -3.89 -7.85
CA VAL A 213 13.02 -4.67 -6.70
C VAL A 213 14.42 -4.25 -6.25
N GLY A 214 15.35 -4.00 -7.19
CA GLY A 214 16.71 -3.55 -6.88
C GLY A 214 16.74 -2.21 -6.12
N LEU A 215 15.98 -1.21 -6.57
CA LEU A 215 15.87 0.09 -5.91
C LEU A 215 15.32 -0.04 -4.48
N ILE A 216 14.23 -0.79 -4.31
CA ILE A 216 13.54 -0.97 -3.03
C ILE A 216 14.46 -1.71 -2.05
N LEU A 217 15.10 -2.79 -2.49
CA LEU A 217 16.02 -3.58 -1.69
C LEU A 217 17.21 -2.75 -1.21
N LEU A 218 17.90 -2.05 -2.11
CA LEU A 218 19.02 -1.21 -1.75
C LEU A 218 18.62 -0.09 -0.80
N SER A 219 17.46 0.55 -1.01
CA SER A 219 16.96 1.60 -0.12
C SER A 219 16.68 1.06 1.30
N ALA A 220 16.07 -0.12 1.42
CA ALA A 220 15.83 -0.76 2.71
C ALA A 220 17.15 -1.10 3.42
N VAL A 221 18.14 -1.64 2.70
CA VAL A 221 19.47 -1.99 3.24
C VAL A 221 20.21 -0.74 3.71
N PHE A 222 20.30 0.32 2.89
CA PHE A 222 20.97 1.56 3.30
C PHE A 222 20.28 2.21 4.51
N SER A 223 18.95 2.14 4.58
CA SER A 223 18.18 2.66 5.71
C SER A 223 18.45 1.87 7.00
N ALA A 224 18.44 0.54 6.91
CA ALA A 224 18.77 -0.32 8.05
C ALA A 224 20.23 -0.12 8.52
N ILE A 225 21.19 0.01 7.60
CA ILE A 225 22.59 0.30 7.96
C ILE A 225 22.68 1.65 8.68
N ALA A 226 22.07 2.69 8.15
CA ALA A 226 22.08 4.01 8.78
C ALA A 226 21.46 3.96 10.19
N SER A 227 20.32 3.29 10.35
CA SER A 227 19.67 3.11 11.64
C SER A 227 20.56 2.34 12.63
N ARG A 228 21.20 1.23 12.19
CA ARG A 228 22.08 0.40 13.03
C ARG A 228 23.34 1.11 13.54
N ILE A 229 23.90 2.01 12.74
CA ILE A 229 25.10 2.78 13.14
C ILE A 229 24.78 3.64 14.38
N PHE A 230 23.59 4.21 14.47
CA PHE A 230 23.23 5.15 15.55
C PHE A 230 22.42 4.52 16.68
N LEU A 231 21.55 3.54 16.38
CA LEU A 231 20.66 2.88 17.37
C LEU A 231 21.20 1.52 17.84
N GLY A 232 22.24 0.99 17.19
CA GLY A 232 22.81 -0.31 17.53
C GLY A 232 22.11 -1.50 16.82
N VAL A 233 22.66 -2.70 17.02
CA VAL A 233 22.22 -3.96 16.39
C VAL A 233 21.47 -4.83 17.41
N HIS A 234 20.58 -4.26 18.19
CA HIS A 234 19.78 -5.04 19.12
C HIS A 234 18.56 -5.64 18.40
N PRO A 235 18.24 -6.93 18.61
CA PRO A 235 16.95 -7.46 18.21
C PRO A 235 15.87 -6.71 18.98
N ALA A 236 14.71 -6.52 18.36
CA ALA A 236 13.60 -5.85 19.04
C ALA A 236 13.11 -6.63 20.27
N PHE A 237 13.28 -7.95 20.25
CA PHE A 237 12.94 -8.86 21.36
C PHE A 237 13.99 -9.92 21.55
N ASN A 238 14.39 -10.17 22.81
CA ASN A 238 15.25 -11.29 23.20
C ASN A 238 14.35 -12.49 23.51
N LEU A 239 14.24 -13.42 22.57
CA LEU A 239 13.31 -14.54 22.68
C LEU A 239 14.04 -15.84 22.96
N PRO A 240 13.51 -16.73 23.82
CA PRO A 240 14.02 -18.08 24.00
C PRO A 240 13.83 -18.87 22.70
N ALA A 241 14.82 -19.71 22.38
CA ALA A 241 14.68 -20.64 21.26
C ALA A 241 13.66 -21.73 21.66
N TYR A 242 12.68 -21.97 20.79
CA TYR A 242 11.77 -23.08 20.97
C TYR A 242 11.65 -23.91 19.69
N GLN A 243 11.17 -25.14 19.83
CA GLN A 243 11.03 -26.11 18.75
C GLN A 243 9.61 -26.64 18.73
N VAL A 244 9.12 -26.93 17.52
CA VAL A 244 7.86 -27.68 17.34
C VAL A 244 8.17 -29.15 17.60
N ASN A 245 7.56 -29.71 18.64
CA ASN A 245 7.90 -31.05 19.13
C ASN A 245 6.94 -32.15 18.65
N SER A 246 5.76 -31.79 18.14
CA SER A 246 4.72 -32.76 17.79
C SER A 246 3.96 -32.39 16.51
N HIS A 247 3.55 -33.44 15.76
CA HIS A 247 2.70 -33.28 14.58
C HIS A 247 1.29 -32.74 14.90
N TRP A 248 0.79 -32.91 16.11
CA TRP A 248 -0.50 -32.40 16.56
C TRP A 248 -0.52 -30.87 16.73
N GLU A 249 0.65 -30.24 16.92
CA GLU A 249 0.78 -28.79 17.04
C GLU A 249 0.25 -28.03 15.82
N TRP A 250 0.33 -28.64 14.63
CA TRP A 250 -0.19 -28.03 13.39
C TRP A 250 -1.68 -27.76 13.46
N LEU A 251 -2.45 -28.66 14.08
CA LEU A 251 -3.89 -28.47 14.26
C LEU A 251 -4.19 -27.31 15.22
N PHE A 252 -3.36 -27.15 16.24
CA PHE A 252 -3.50 -26.03 17.18
C PHE A 252 -3.12 -24.69 16.54
N TYR A 253 -2.12 -24.65 15.65
CA TYR A 253 -1.81 -23.45 14.88
C TYR A 253 -2.92 -23.07 13.89
N LEU A 254 -3.64 -24.02 13.29
CA LEU A 254 -4.85 -23.75 12.50
C LEU A 254 -5.94 -23.11 13.37
N GLY A 255 -6.18 -23.66 14.57
CA GLY A 255 -7.14 -23.10 15.54
C GLY A 255 -6.78 -21.68 15.96
N LEU A 256 -5.48 -21.40 16.20
CA LEU A 256 -5.02 -20.06 16.51
C LEU A 256 -5.27 -19.10 15.33
N GLY A 257 -5.12 -19.55 14.09
CA GLY A 257 -5.40 -18.75 12.90
C GLY A 257 -6.86 -18.28 12.81
N ILE A 258 -7.79 -19.18 13.13
CA ILE A 258 -9.23 -18.84 13.19
C ILE A 258 -9.50 -17.80 14.28
N LEU A 259 -8.94 -17.96 15.47
CA LEU A 259 -9.11 -16.99 16.56
C LEU A 259 -8.44 -15.64 16.23
N ALA A 260 -7.26 -15.67 15.60
CA ALA A 260 -6.55 -14.47 15.17
C ALA A 260 -7.36 -13.66 14.15
N SER A 261 -8.08 -14.32 13.23
CA SER A 261 -8.96 -13.64 12.27
C SER A 261 -10.10 -12.90 12.96
N LEU A 262 -10.71 -13.48 14.01
CA LEU A 262 -11.77 -12.82 14.76
C LEU A 262 -11.26 -11.58 15.53
N VAL A 263 -10.08 -11.69 16.15
CA VAL A 263 -9.45 -10.56 16.85
C VAL A 263 -9.07 -9.45 15.85
N ALA A 264 -8.53 -9.80 14.69
CA ALA A 264 -8.19 -8.84 13.65
C ALA A 264 -9.43 -8.10 13.12
N LEU A 265 -10.53 -8.81 12.86
CA LEU A 265 -11.82 -8.22 12.47
C LEU A 265 -12.38 -7.31 13.55
N ALA A 266 -12.37 -7.75 14.81
CA ALA A 266 -12.83 -6.93 15.94
C ALA A 266 -11.99 -5.65 16.07
N TYR A 267 -10.67 -5.77 15.90
CA TYR A 267 -9.73 -4.66 15.96
C TYR A 267 -9.97 -3.63 14.85
N THR A 268 -10.06 -4.08 13.61
CA THR A 268 -10.32 -3.19 12.47
C THR A 268 -11.71 -2.55 12.55
N GLN A 269 -12.73 -3.28 12.98
CA GLN A 269 -14.06 -2.72 13.20
C GLN A 269 -14.12 -1.72 14.35
N ALA A 270 -13.42 -1.96 15.45
CA ALA A 270 -13.35 -1.01 16.57
C ALA A 270 -12.72 0.33 16.13
N ILE A 271 -11.66 0.29 15.32
CA ILE A 271 -11.05 1.49 14.74
C ILE A 271 -12.07 2.26 13.89
N ARG A 272 -12.83 1.58 13.04
CA ARG A 272 -13.88 2.19 12.21
C ARG A 272 -14.95 2.87 13.04
N LEU A 273 -15.49 2.12 13.98
CA LEU A 273 -16.57 2.61 14.83
C LEU A 273 -16.14 3.86 15.59
N THR A 274 -14.92 3.87 16.14
CA THR A 274 -14.41 5.03 16.85
C THR A 274 -14.16 6.22 15.90
N GLN A 275 -13.63 6.00 14.70
CA GLN A 275 -13.47 7.05 13.69
C GLN A 275 -14.85 7.62 13.28
N ALA A 276 -15.84 6.75 13.02
CA ALA A 276 -17.20 7.16 12.71
C ALA A 276 -17.84 7.95 13.87
N CYS A 277 -17.68 7.48 15.12
CA CYS A 277 -18.14 8.20 16.31
C CYS A 277 -17.57 9.62 16.42
N PHE A 278 -16.25 9.78 16.19
CA PHE A 278 -15.62 11.10 16.24
C PHE A 278 -15.95 11.99 15.02
N GLN A 279 -16.55 11.41 13.96
CA GLN A 279 -17.08 12.12 12.79
C GLN A 279 -18.59 12.42 12.90
N GLU A 280 -19.29 11.89 13.89
CA GLU A 280 -20.72 12.17 14.14
C GLU A 280 -21.02 13.65 14.31
N LYS A 281 -22.22 14.10 13.86
CA LYS A 281 -22.62 15.53 13.77
C LYS A 281 -22.46 16.29 15.09
N TRP A 282 -22.64 15.66 16.24
CA TRP A 282 -22.52 16.31 17.54
C TRP A 282 -21.07 16.47 17.98
N LEU A 283 -20.15 15.53 17.65
CA LEU A 283 -18.71 15.64 17.89
C LEU A 283 -18.01 16.50 16.81
N GLN A 284 -18.61 16.65 15.61
CA GLN A 284 -18.09 17.59 14.61
C GLN A 284 -18.15 19.06 15.08
N LYS A 285 -19.10 19.39 15.94
CA LYS A 285 -19.22 20.75 16.53
C LYS A 285 -18.10 21.09 17.51
N LEU A 286 -17.39 20.07 18.02
CA LEU A 286 -16.26 20.31 18.91
C LEU A 286 -15.06 20.84 18.11
N PRO A 287 -14.33 21.81 18.67
CA PRO A 287 -13.07 22.26 18.09
C PRO A 287 -12.12 21.08 17.83
N THR A 288 -11.40 21.11 16.72
CA THR A 288 -10.47 20.05 16.31
C THR A 288 -9.42 19.72 17.37
N VAL A 289 -9.12 20.69 18.24
CA VAL A 289 -8.18 20.54 19.37
C VAL A 289 -8.72 19.61 20.47
N ILE A 290 -10.04 19.61 20.71
CA ILE A 290 -10.63 18.88 21.84
C ILE A 290 -10.67 17.37 21.60
N LYS A 291 -10.79 16.92 20.34
CA LYS A 291 -10.90 15.49 20.03
C LYS A 291 -9.69 14.67 20.52
N PRO A 292 -8.42 15.05 20.24
CA PRO A 292 -7.26 14.31 20.77
C PRO A 292 -7.13 14.43 22.30
N VAL A 293 -7.60 15.52 22.90
CA VAL A 293 -7.65 15.70 24.38
C VAL A 293 -8.58 14.66 25.01
N LEU A 294 -9.78 14.44 24.42
CA LEU A 294 -10.70 13.42 24.89
C LEU A 294 -10.12 12.01 24.74
N GLY A 295 -9.41 11.73 23.65
CA GLY A 295 -8.69 10.48 23.46
C GLY A 295 -7.64 10.27 24.55
N GLY A 296 -6.82 11.30 24.83
CA GLY A 296 -5.81 11.29 25.88
C GLY A 296 -6.40 11.10 27.28
N LEU A 297 -7.56 11.74 27.57
CA LEU A 297 -8.28 11.58 28.83
C LEU A 297 -8.70 10.12 29.05
N VAL A 298 -9.31 9.49 28.05
CA VAL A 298 -9.77 8.09 28.16
C VAL A 298 -8.59 7.15 28.33
N VAL A 299 -7.55 7.29 27.48
CA VAL A 299 -6.34 6.43 27.54
C VAL A 299 -5.62 6.61 28.88
N GLY A 300 -5.45 7.85 29.33
CA GLY A 300 -4.82 8.14 30.63
C GLY A 300 -5.61 7.59 31.82
N SER A 301 -6.94 7.71 31.80
CA SER A 301 -7.80 7.19 32.87
C SER A 301 -7.73 5.65 32.98
N ILE A 302 -7.66 4.97 31.86
CA ILE A 302 -7.50 3.50 31.83
C ILE A 302 -6.06 3.13 32.22
N GLY A 303 -5.06 3.89 31.74
CA GLY A 303 -3.65 3.69 32.01
C GLY A 303 -3.29 3.84 33.50
N LEU A 304 -4.12 4.57 34.28
CA LEU A 304 -3.97 4.67 35.73
C LEU A 304 -4.08 3.32 36.45
N GLN A 305 -4.96 2.45 35.95
CA GLN A 305 -5.17 1.11 36.52
C GLN A 305 -4.37 0.03 35.77
N LEU A 306 -4.12 0.24 34.47
CA LEU A 306 -3.46 -0.68 33.57
C LEU A 306 -2.33 0.05 32.79
N PRO A 307 -1.20 0.35 33.45
CA PRO A 307 -0.11 1.09 32.80
C PRO A 307 0.48 0.33 31.59
N GLN A 308 0.29 -0.98 31.52
CA GLN A 308 0.74 -1.85 30.42
C GLN A 308 0.16 -1.47 29.06
N ILE A 309 -0.95 -0.72 29.03
CA ILE A 309 -1.59 -0.33 27.76
C ILE A 309 -1.02 0.98 27.18
N LEU A 310 -0.30 1.74 27.99
CA LEU A 310 0.23 3.05 27.58
C LEU A 310 1.36 2.87 26.55
N GLY A 311 1.45 3.84 25.64
CA GLY A 311 2.47 3.89 24.61
C GLY A 311 2.44 2.69 23.65
N VAL A 312 3.59 2.37 23.10
CA VAL A 312 3.75 1.27 22.13
C VAL A 312 3.49 -0.10 22.76
N GLY A 313 3.88 -0.29 24.02
CA GLY A 313 3.68 -1.53 24.77
C GLY A 313 4.77 -2.59 24.56
N TYR A 314 5.95 -2.22 24.04
CA TYR A 314 7.05 -3.17 23.78
C TYR A 314 7.55 -3.85 25.07
N GLY A 315 7.66 -3.13 26.19
CA GLY A 315 8.07 -3.73 27.46
C GLY A 315 7.10 -4.82 27.95
N THR A 316 5.79 -4.58 27.85
CA THR A 316 4.78 -5.59 28.19
C THR A 316 4.80 -6.77 27.22
N LEU A 317 5.03 -6.48 25.92
CA LEU A 317 5.14 -7.51 24.90
C LEU A 317 6.35 -8.42 25.17
N GLU A 318 7.50 -7.86 25.53
CA GLU A 318 8.70 -8.62 25.86
C GLU A 318 8.45 -9.56 27.07
N VAL A 319 7.78 -9.07 28.12
CA VAL A 319 7.39 -9.89 29.29
C VAL A 319 6.47 -11.06 28.88
N ILE A 320 5.49 -10.85 27.99
CA ILE A 320 4.63 -11.91 27.47
C ILE A 320 5.43 -12.96 26.70
N LEU A 321 6.40 -12.51 25.91
CA LEU A 321 7.21 -13.38 25.05
C LEU A 321 8.33 -14.13 25.79
N THR A 322 8.86 -13.57 26.87
CA THR A 322 9.86 -14.24 27.72
C THR A 322 9.25 -15.27 28.66
N GLY A 323 7.93 -15.26 28.84
CA GLY A 323 7.20 -16.25 29.64
C GLY A 323 7.12 -15.90 31.11
N GLU A 324 7.41 -14.67 31.50
CA GLU A 324 7.03 -14.17 32.81
C GLU A 324 5.50 -14.18 32.89
N SER A 325 4.96 -14.92 33.85
CA SER A 325 3.54 -15.29 33.87
C SER A 325 2.61 -14.13 34.24
N PHE A 326 2.00 -13.51 33.25
CA PHE A 326 0.75 -12.79 33.49
C PHE A 326 -0.39 -13.79 33.74
N SER A 327 -1.27 -13.47 34.68
CA SER A 327 -2.48 -14.28 34.88
C SER A 327 -3.34 -14.28 33.61
N LEU A 328 -4.03 -15.39 33.36
CA LEU A 328 -4.90 -15.53 32.20
C LEU A 328 -5.96 -14.42 32.14
N SER A 329 -6.50 -14.03 33.30
CA SER A 329 -7.46 -12.93 33.43
C SER A 329 -6.88 -11.58 33.02
N LEU A 330 -5.61 -11.31 33.36
CA LEU A 330 -4.94 -10.08 32.97
C LEU A 330 -4.66 -10.04 31.47
N LEU A 331 -4.23 -11.16 30.86
CA LEU A 331 -4.03 -11.24 29.42
C LEU A 331 -5.33 -10.99 28.64
N CYS A 332 -6.45 -11.57 29.07
CA CYS A 332 -7.76 -11.31 28.48
C CYS A 332 -8.16 -9.83 28.62
N LEU A 333 -7.92 -9.25 29.79
CA LEU A 333 -8.20 -7.84 30.04
C LEU A 333 -7.34 -6.93 29.15
N LEU A 334 -6.03 -7.20 29.07
CA LEU A 334 -5.09 -6.44 28.24
C LEU A 334 -5.45 -6.52 26.74
N LEU A 335 -5.88 -7.69 26.25
CA LEU A 335 -6.34 -7.86 24.88
C LEU A 335 -7.51 -6.92 24.56
N VAL A 336 -8.55 -6.93 25.40
CA VAL A 336 -9.75 -6.10 25.16
C VAL A 336 -9.42 -4.61 25.34
N VAL A 337 -8.72 -4.26 26.41
CA VAL A 337 -8.44 -2.86 26.73
C VAL A 337 -7.47 -2.24 25.72
N LYS A 338 -6.42 -2.96 25.29
CA LYS A 338 -5.48 -2.46 24.26
C LYS A 338 -6.21 -2.24 22.94
N LEU A 339 -7.11 -3.15 22.54
CA LEU A 339 -7.92 -3.00 21.34
C LEU A 339 -8.75 -1.70 21.40
N LEU A 340 -9.45 -1.44 22.51
CA LEU A 340 -10.29 -0.27 22.67
C LEU A 340 -9.46 1.03 22.75
N THR A 341 -8.39 1.04 23.52
CA THR A 341 -7.55 2.25 23.69
C THR A 341 -6.83 2.63 22.40
N THR A 342 -6.40 1.65 21.59
CA THR A 342 -5.85 1.92 20.25
C THR A 342 -6.91 2.51 19.33
N ALA A 343 -8.10 1.93 19.29
CA ALA A 343 -9.20 2.42 18.46
C ALA A 343 -9.58 3.87 18.84
N ILE A 344 -9.67 4.17 20.15
CA ILE A 344 -9.97 5.52 20.66
C ILE A 344 -8.83 6.49 20.33
N SER A 345 -7.57 6.08 20.49
CA SER A 345 -6.41 6.94 20.17
C SER A 345 -6.45 7.37 18.70
N LEU A 346 -6.65 6.44 17.77
CA LEU A 346 -6.76 6.75 16.33
C LEU A 346 -8.02 7.57 16.02
N GLY A 347 -9.18 7.14 16.51
CA GLY A 347 -10.45 7.82 16.27
C GLY A 347 -10.48 9.26 16.74
N SER A 348 -9.82 9.55 17.87
CA SER A 348 -9.70 10.91 18.42
C SER A 348 -8.77 11.82 17.63
N GLY A 349 -7.90 11.24 16.78
CA GLY A 349 -6.97 11.98 15.94
C GLY A 349 -5.56 12.12 16.52
N LEU A 350 -5.19 11.33 17.51
CA LEU A 350 -3.79 11.13 17.87
C LEU A 350 -3.05 10.46 16.71
N VAL A 351 -1.75 10.73 16.58
CA VAL A 351 -0.94 10.30 15.43
C VAL A 351 -0.07 9.12 15.81
N GLY A 352 -0.23 8.00 15.11
CA GLY A 352 0.54 6.78 15.34
C GLY A 352 0.07 5.62 14.45
N GLY A 353 0.67 4.45 14.62
CA GLY A 353 0.45 3.25 13.84
C GLY A 353 -0.38 2.20 14.54
N VAL A 354 -0.80 1.22 13.75
CA VAL A 354 -1.64 0.09 14.17
C VAL A 354 -0.87 -1.23 14.28
N PHE A 355 0.41 -1.31 13.82
CA PHE A 355 1.17 -2.57 13.75
C PHE A 355 1.55 -3.08 15.13
N ALA A 356 2.24 -2.28 15.96
CA ALA A 356 2.63 -2.68 17.31
C ALA A 356 1.40 -3.06 18.17
N PRO A 357 0.29 -2.30 18.18
CA PRO A 357 -0.91 -2.76 18.84
C PRO A 357 -1.47 -4.07 18.31
N ALA A 358 -1.46 -4.31 16.98
CA ALA A 358 -1.90 -5.59 16.40
C ALA A 358 -1.00 -6.75 16.86
N MET A 359 0.33 -6.55 16.90
CA MET A 359 1.27 -7.52 17.45
C MET A 359 1.00 -7.79 18.92
N PHE A 360 0.73 -6.76 19.71
CA PHE A 360 0.39 -6.90 21.12
C PHE A 360 -0.88 -7.73 21.33
N LEU A 361 -1.94 -7.46 20.56
CA LEU A 361 -3.18 -8.24 20.59
C LEU A 361 -2.94 -9.71 20.22
N GLY A 362 -2.13 -9.94 19.20
CA GLY A 362 -1.75 -11.27 18.74
C GLY A 362 -0.93 -12.05 19.79
N ALA A 363 0.00 -11.38 20.48
CA ALA A 363 0.77 -11.98 21.56
C ALA A 363 -0.11 -12.35 22.76
N CYS A 364 -1.02 -11.45 23.18
CA CYS A 364 -1.99 -11.76 24.24
C CYS A 364 -2.87 -12.94 23.85
N LEU A 365 -3.45 -12.94 22.65
CA LEU A 365 -4.26 -14.05 22.15
C LEU A 365 -3.50 -15.37 22.14
N GLY A 366 -2.30 -15.38 21.54
CA GLY A 366 -1.48 -16.58 21.44
C GLY A 366 -1.05 -17.11 22.81
N SER A 367 -0.69 -16.21 23.75
CA SER A 367 -0.36 -16.58 25.13
C SER A 367 -1.56 -17.17 25.86
N ILE A 368 -2.76 -16.57 25.75
CA ILE A 368 -4.02 -17.10 26.29
C ILE A 368 -4.27 -18.52 25.74
N TYR A 369 -4.20 -18.66 24.43
CA TYR A 369 -4.44 -19.92 23.74
C TYR A 369 -3.44 -21.01 24.15
N GLY A 370 -2.14 -20.69 24.19
CA GLY A 370 -1.08 -21.61 24.61
C GLY A 370 -1.24 -22.05 26.08
N ASN A 371 -1.58 -21.11 27.00
CA ASN A 371 -1.84 -21.42 28.40
C ASN A 371 -3.09 -22.32 28.58
N LEU A 372 -4.15 -22.09 27.80
CA LEU A 372 -5.33 -22.97 27.83
C LEU A 372 -4.98 -24.38 27.36
N LEU A 373 -4.24 -24.49 26.24
CA LEU A 373 -3.81 -25.79 25.74
C LEU A 373 -2.93 -26.53 26.74
N SER A 374 -1.97 -25.87 27.38
CA SER A 374 -1.08 -26.48 28.37
C SER A 374 -1.84 -26.97 29.63
N ASN A 375 -2.98 -26.32 29.98
CA ASN A 375 -3.81 -26.73 31.11
C ASN A 375 -4.74 -27.91 30.77
N PHE A 376 -5.20 -28.03 29.52
CA PHE A 376 -6.15 -29.06 29.10
C PHE A 376 -5.49 -30.33 28.58
N LEU A 377 -4.24 -30.26 28.10
CA LEU A 377 -3.54 -31.37 27.50
C LEU A 377 -2.52 -31.97 28.50
N PRO A 378 -2.43 -33.31 28.61
CA PRO A 378 -1.51 -33.97 29.56
C PRO A 378 -0.05 -33.67 29.13
N ALA A 379 0.74 -33.22 30.11
CA ALA A 379 2.16 -32.87 29.92
C ALA A 379 3.04 -34.01 29.42
N ASP A 380 2.59 -35.26 29.59
CA ASP A 380 3.36 -36.46 29.19
C ASP A 380 3.42 -36.69 27.68
N GLN A 381 2.53 -36.03 26.90
CA GLN A 381 2.43 -36.25 25.44
C GLN A 381 2.79 -35.04 24.60
N LEU A 382 2.68 -33.82 25.14
CA LEU A 382 2.94 -32.57 24.41
C LEU A 382 3.56 -31.52 25.33
N ILE A 383 4.76 -31.08 25.01
CA ILE A 383 5.38 -29.91 25.64
C ILE A 383 4.89 -28.68 24.88
N ILE A 384 3.85 -28.01 25.41
CA ILE A 384 3.30 -26.78 24.83
C ILE A 384 4.03 -25.60 25.44
N ALA A 385 4.65 -24.79 24.58
CA ALA A 385 5.28 -23.53 24.96
C ALA A 385 4.33 -22.36 24.65
N PRO A 386 3.64 -21.76 25.63
CA PRO A 386 2.69 -20.65 25.39
C PRO A 386 3.33 -19.48 24.64
N GLN A 387 4.65 -19.26 24.81
CA GLN A 387 5.42 -18.22 24.14
C GLN A 387 5.47 -18.43 22.62
N ALA A 388 5.50 -19.69 22.16
CA ALA A 388 5.46 -20.02 20.75
C ALA A 388 4.17 -19.54 20.08
N TYR A 389 3.06 -19.85 20.74
CA TYR A 389 1.74 -19.40 20.27
C TYR A 389 1.58 -17.88 20.36
N ALA A 390 2.20 -17.23 21.36
CA ALA A 390 2.23 -15.77 21.47
C ALA A 390 2.95 -15.14 20.26
N ILE A 391 4.14 -15.66 19.91
CA ILE A 391 4.93 -15.16 18.78
C ILE A 391 4.18 -15.38 17.45
N VAL A 392 3.62 -16.58 17.22
CA VAL A 392 2.87 -16.87 15.99
C VAL A 392 1.58 -16.05 15.93
N GLY A 393 0.90 -15.86 17.06
CA GLY A 393 -0.27 -14.99 17.19
C GLY A 393 0.00 -13.54 16.78
N MET A 394 1.19 -12.99 17.15
CA MET A 394 1.61 -11.66 16.73
C MET A 394 1.56 -11.51 15.20
N ALA A 395 2.18 -12.44 14.46
CA ALA A 395 2.19 -12.40 13.00
C ALA A 395 0.78 -12.57 12.43
N ALA A 396 -0.03 -13.47 13.00
CA ALA A 396 -1.34 -13.78 12.48
C ALA A 396 -2.32 -12.61 12.60
N VAL A 397 -2.40 -11.96 13.77
CA VAL A 397 -3.26 -10.79 13.97
C VAL A 397 -2.76 -9.61 13.14
N LEU A 398 -1.43 -9.38 13.08
CA LEU A 398 -0.85 -8.34 12.24
C LEU A 398 -1.21 -8.58 10.77
N ALA A 399 -0.92 -9.77 10.23
CA ALA A 399 -1.18 -10.12 8.83
C ALA A 399 -2.66 -9.94 8.45
N ALA A 400 -3.56 -10.43 9.30
CA ALA A 400 -5.00 -10.36 9.07
C ALA A 400 -5.54 -8.93 9.16
N SER A 401 -4.96 -8.08 10.04
CA SER A 401 -5.37 -6.67 10.18
C SER A 401 -4.88 -5.80 9.04
N VAL A 402 -3.65 -6.07 8.54
CA VAL A 402 -2.94 -5.26 7.53
C VAL A 402 -3.15 -5.79 6.13
N LYS A 403 -3.54 -7.06 5.99
CA LYS A 403 -3.60 -7.83 4.73
C LYS A 403 -2.26 -7.91 4.00
N ALA A 404 -1.20 -8.08 4.77
CA ALA A 404 0.17 -8.24 4.30
C ALA A 404 0.80 -9.51 4.91
N PRO A 405 0.39 -10.72 4.45
CA PRO A 405 0.83 -11.99 5.01
C PRO A 405 2.33 -12.22 4.90
N LEU A 406 2.94 -11.98 3.74
CA LEU A 406 4.36 -12.19 3.54
C LEU A 406 5.18 -11.24 4.43
N THR A 407 4.77 -9.98 4.49
CA THR A 407 5.39 -8.97 5.36
C THR A 407 5.36 -9.40 6.81
N ALA A 408 4.22 -9.86 7.32
CA ALA A 408 4.06 -10.23 8.73
C ALA A 408 4.93 -11.45 9.11
N ILE A 409 4.99 -12.47 8.24
CA ILE A 409 5.84 -13.66 8.45
C ILE A 409 7.31 -13.28 8.47
N ILE A 410 7.76 -12.50 7.49
CA ILE A 410 9.16 -12.06 7.39
C ILE A 410 9.52 -11.11 8.52
N LEU A 411 8.63 -10.18 8.90
CA LEU A 411 8.83 -9.30 10.04
C LEU A 411 9.04 -10.09 11.32
N LEU A 412 8.18 -11.09 11.56
CA LEU A 412 8.32 -11.98 12.70
C LEU A 412 9.68 -12.67 12.71
N PHE A 413 10.11 -13.21 11.56
CA PHE A 413 11.42 -13.85 11.42
C PHE A 413 12.58 -12.89 11.74
N GLU A 414 12.56 -11.67 11.21
CA GLU A 414 13.61 -10.68 11.47
C GLU A 414 13.64 -10.22 12.92
N LEU A 415 12.46 -10.09 13.57
CA LEU A 415 12.35 -9.71 14.98
C LEU A 415 12.79 -10.82 15.93
N THR A 416 12.51 -12.09 15.59
CA THR A 416 12.77 -13.25 16.46
C THR A 416 14.10 -13.93 16.15
N ARG A 417 14.61 -13.79 14.92
CA ARG A 417 15.78 -14.50 14.38
C ARG A 417 15.69 -16.02 14.50
N ASN A 418 14.48 -16.55 14.61
CA ASN A 418 14.23 -17.98 14.76
C ASN A 418 13.56 -18.54 13.51
N TYR A 419 14.29 -19.40 12.78
CA TYR A 419 13.78 -20.01 11.55
C TYR A 419 12.64 -21.01 11.79
N LEU A 420 12.67 -21.72 12.93
CA LEU A 420 11.72 -22.80 13.23
C LEU A 420 10.28 -22.32 13.35
N ILE A 421 10.09 -21.00 13.62
CA ILE A 421 8.77 -20.39 13.77
C ILE A 421 8.09 -20.08 12.44
N ILE A 422 8.83 -20.07 11.33
CA ILE A 422 8.31 -19.64 10.02
C ILE A 422 7.16 -20.53 9.57
N LEU A 423 7.33 -21.85 9.63
CA LEU A 423 6.30 -22.78 9.18
C LEU A 423 5.01 -22.68 10.01
N PRO A 424 5.03 -22.70 11.36
CA PRO A 424 3.85 -22.41 12.16
C PRO A 424 3.19 -21.07 11.83
N ALA A 425 4.00 -20.02 11.65
CA ALA A 425 3.51 -18.71 11.27
C ALA A 425 2.82 -18.72 9.89
N MET A 426 3.39 -19.42 8.89
CA MET A 426 2.78 -19.54 7.55
C MET A 426 1.39 -20.17 7.61
N VAL A 427 1.23 -21.25 8.38
CA VAL A 427 -0.07 -21.93 8.53
C VAL A 427 -1.09 -21.01 9.20
N THR A 428 -0.71 -20.43 10.34
CA THR A 428 -1.60 -19.58 11.13
C THR A 428 -1.99 -18.30 10.40
N VAL A 429 -1.01 -17.63 9.79
CA VAL A 429 -1.21 -16.41 9.00
C VAL A 429 -2.07 -16.69 7.77
N GLY A 430 -1.79 -17.80 7.05
CA GLY A 430 -2.56 -18.18 5.87
C GLY A 430 -4.04 -18.38 6.19
N VAL A 431 -4.34 -19.09 7.27
CA VAL A 431 -5.73 -19.29 7.74
C VAL A 431 -6.35 -17.96 8.18
N ALA A 432 -5.62 -17.15 8.95
CA ALA A 432 -6.16 -15.90 9.47
C ALA A 432 -6.51 -14.91 8.36
N VAL A 433 -5.64 -14.73 7.38
CA VAL A 433 -5.89 -13.84 6.23
C VAL A 433 -7.02 -14.37 5.36
N TRP A 434 -6.99 -15.66 5.02
CA TRP A 434 -8.05 -16.28 4.21
C TRP A 434 -9.44 -16.13 4.85
N MET A 435 -9.54 -16.36 6.17
CA MET A 435 -10.80 -16.20 6.91
C MET A 435 -11.31 -14.75 6.87
N VAL A 436 -10.42 -13.78 7.08
CA VAL A 436 -10.79 -12.35 7.00
C VAL A 436 -11.29 -11.99 5.61
N GLU A 437 -10.60 -12.42 4.56
CA GLU A 437 -11.01 -12.19 3.17
C GLU A 437 -12.39 -12.79 2.86
N GLN A 438 -12.67 -14.01 3.31
CA GLN A 438 -13.98 -14.65 3.12
C GLN A 438 -15.11 -13.92 3.85
N ILE A 439 -14.87 -13.51 5.10
CA ILE A 439 -15.88 -12.80 5.91
C ILE A 439 -16.15 -11.41 5.32
N GLU A 440 -15.13 -10.70 4.88
CA GLU A 440 -15.30 -9.39 4.27
C GLU A 440 -15.93 -9.46 2.87
N ALA A 441 -15.60 -10.46 2.05
CA ALA A 441 -16.23 -10.66 0.74
C ALA A 441 -17.75 -10.91 0.83
N GLN A 442 -18.21 -11.57 1.90
CA GLN A 442 -19.63 -11.82 2.15
C GLN A 442 -20.35 -10.62 2.79
N SER A 443 -19.62 -9.71 3.39
CA SER A 443 -20.17 -8.53 4.03
C SER A 443 -20.07 -7.38 3.02
N ALA A 444 -21.17 -6.62 2.78
CA ALA A 444 -21.14 -5.34 2.02
C ALA A 444 -20.20 -4.28 2.66
N VAL A 445 -19.37 -4.70 3.57
CA VAL A 445 -18.40 -3.98 4.39
C VAL A 445 -17.00 -4.06 3.78
N ALA A 446 -16.86 -4.67 2.59
CA ALA A 446 -15.61 -4.71 1.84
C ALA A 446 -15.17 -3.28 1.50
N GLY A 447 -14.06 -2.82 2.01
CA GLY A 447 -13.53 -1.48 1.68
C GLY A 447 -12.69 -0.83 2.77
N LEU A 448 -12.24 -1.62 3.79
CA LEU A 448 -11.59 -1.02 4.93
C LEU A 448 -10.08 -1.06 4.98
N ASN A 449 -9.47 -1.66 4.02
CA ASN A 449 -8.23 -2.36 4.24
C ASN A 449 -6.99 -1.49 4.33
N PHE A 450 -6.94 -0.40 3.60
CA PHE A 450 -5.78 0.49 3.58
C PHE A 450 -6.15 1.95 3.86
N GLN A 451 -7.43 2.31 3.72
CA GLN A 451 -7.91 3.66 4.03
C GLN A 451 -7.61 4.06 5.47
N GLN A 452 -7.77 3.13 6.41
CA GLN A 452 -7.60 3.41 7.84
C GLN A 452 -6.16 3.33 8.32
N MET A 453 -5.29 2.67 7.57
CA MET A 453 -3.84 2.75 7.76
C MET A 453 -3.24 4.00 7.13
N GLY A 454 -4.05 4.84 6.48
CA GLY A 454 -3.55 5.89 5.62
C GLY A 454 -2.93 5.36 4.34
N MET A 455 -3.26 4.13 3.91
CA MET A 455 -2.74 3.50 2.70
C MET A 455 -3.87 3.01 1.80
N ASN A 456 -4.63 3.94 1.21
CA ASN A 456 -5.58 3.60 0.15
C ASN A 456 -4.84 3.48 -1.17
N LEU A 457 -4.81 2.27 -1.69
CA LEU A 457 -4.55 2.02 -3.10
C LEU A 457 -5.90 1.98 -3.79
N ASP A 458 -6.37 3.12 -4.31
CA ASP A 458 -7.60 3.19 -5.13
C ASP A 458 -7.37 2.49 -6.47
N LYS A 459 -7.24 1.15 -6.41
CA LYS A 459 -7.58 0.34 -7.59
C LYS A 459 -9.10 0.34 -7.83
N GLN A 460 -9.87 0.63 -6.80
CA GLN A 460 -11.33 0.55 -6.86
C GLN A 460 -11.94 1.71 -7.64
N ASP A 461 -11.46 2.94 -7.44
CA ASP A 461 -11.98 4.10 -8.17
C ASP A 461 -11.55 4.13 -9.65
N GLU A 462 -10.34 3.66 -10.00
CA GLU A 462 -9.95 3.48 -11.41
C GLU A 462 -10.76 2.36 -12.07
N VAL A 463 -11.02 1.27 -11.34
CA VAL A 463 -11.76 0.12 -11.83
C VAL A 463 -13.26 0.41 -11.93
N ASP A 464 -13.83 1.16 -11.00
CA ASP A 464 -15.25 1.56 -11.03
C ASP A 464 -15.55 2.59 -12.14
N LYS A 465 -14.58 3.44 -12.49
CA LYS A 465 -14.69 4.33 -13.67
C LYS A 465 -14.65 3.55 -14.99
N LEU A 466 -13.87 2.48 -15.08
CA LEU A 466 -13.83 1.60 -16.24
C LEU A 466 -15.11 0.75 -16.41
N GLU A 467 -15.92 0.63 -15.36
CA GLU A 467 -17.22 -0.04 -15.40
C GLU A 467 -18.26 0.75 -16.22
N GLN A 468 -18.10 2.08 -16.31
CA GLN A 468 -18.99 2.96 -17.07
C GLN A 468 -18.61 3.09 -18.55
N VAL A 469 -17.41 2.65 -18.94
CA VAL A 469 -16.94 2.75 -20.33
C VAL A 469 -17.07 1.37 -21.00
N THR A 470 -17.73 1.36 -22.16
CA THR A 470 -17.95 0.14 -22.94
C THR A 470 -16.79 -0.14 -23.89
N VAL A 471 -16.61 -1.42 -24.23
CA VAL A 471 -15.61 -1.85 -25.22
C VAL A 471 -15.82 -1.16 -26.57
N ALA A 472 -17.07 -0.95 -26.96
CA ALA A 472 -17.42 -0.29 -28.23
C ALA A 472 -16.84 1.12 -28.38
N GLU A 473 -16.70 1.86 -27.26
CA GLU A 473 -16.18 3.23 -27.23
C GLU A 473 -14.65 3.30 -27.44
N VAL A 474 -13.94 2.20 -27.14
CA VAL A 474 -12.47 2.17 -27.07
C VAL A 474 -11.83 1.22 -28.08
N MET A 475 -12.57 0.22 -28.55
CA MET A 475 -12.05 -0.76 -29.51
C MET A 475 -11.54 -0.12 -30.80
N LYS A 476 -10.51 -0.74 -31.41
CA LYS A 476 -10.06 -0.40 -32.76
C LYS A 476 -10.74 -1.32 -33.77
N THR A 477 -11.29 -0.72 -34.80
CA THR A 477 -11.87 -1.46 -35.94
C THR A 477 -10.80 -1.91 -36.95
N SER A 478 -9.61 -1.28 -36.90
CA SER A 478 -8.49 -1.66 -37.76
C SER A 478 -7.60 -2.70 -37.07
N TYR A 479 -7.44 -3.85 -37.68
CA TYR A 479 -6.59 -4.94 -37.21
C TYR A 479 -5.91 -5.66 -38.37
N LEU A 480 -4.80 -6.34 -38.08
CA LEU A 480 -4.11 -7.14 -39.10
C LEU A 480 -4.79 -8.51 -39.23
N ALA A 481 -5.35 -8.75 -40.39
CA ALA A 481 -5.95 -10.04 -40.76
C ALA A 481 -4.97 -10.85 -41.63
N LEU A 482 -4.84 -12.15 -41.32
CA LEU A 482 -4.04 -13.12 -42.06
C LEU A 482 -4.92 -14.34 -42.41
N ALA A 483 -4.76 -14.86 -43.63
CA ALA A 483 -5.42 -16.09 -44.00
C ALA A 483 -4.68 -17.29 -43.40
N GLU A 484 -5.39 -18.35 -43.04
CA GLU A 484 -4.86 -19.61 -42.45
C GLU A 484 -3.70 -20.23 -43.26
N GLY A 485 -3.76 -20.10 -44.59
CA GLY A 485 -2.73 -20.59 -45.52
C GLY A 485 -1.48 -19.75 -45.64
N THR A 486 -1.41 -18.59 -44.97
CA THR A 486 -0.23 -17.70 -45.01
C THR A 486 0.96 -18.41 -44.36
N THR A 487 2.13 -18.35 -44.99
CA THR A 487 3.36 -18.92 -44.41
C THR A 487 3.85 -18.13 -43.23
N THR A 488 4.50 -18.79 -42.28
CA THR A 488 5.04 -18.14 -41.06
C THR A 488 5.98 -16.97 -41.40
N LEU A 489 6.79 -17.10 -42.48
CA LEU A 489 7.68 -16.04 -42.94
C LEU A 489 6.90 -14.85 -43.47
N ALA A 490 5.91 -15.06 -44.35
CA ALA A 490 5.10 -13.99 -44.93
C ALA A 490 4.29 -13.26 -43.86
N ALA A 491 3.76 -13.99 -42.85
CA ALA A 491 3.07 -13.43 -41.70
C ALA A 491 4.00 -12.54 -40.89
N GLY A 492 5.22 -13.01 -40.59
CA GLY A 492 6.22 -12.22 -39.84
C GLY A 492 6.62 -10.94 -40.58
N GLN A 493 6.86 -11.02 -41.90
CA GLN A 493 7.17 -9.85 -42.72
C GLN A 493 6.02 -8.82 -42.71
N LYS A 494 4.78 -9.27 -42.83
CA LYS A 494 3.60 -8.41 -42.83
C LYS A 494 3.39 -7.76 -41.47
N MET A 495 3.59 -8.50 -40.38
CA MET A 495 3.53 -7.95 -39.01
C MET A 495 4.60 -6.88 -38.75
N ILE A 496 5.81 -7.09 -39.25
CA ILE A 496 6.91 -6.10 -39.16
C ILE A 496 6.59 -4.85 -39.97
N GLN A 497 6.13 -5.01 -41.23
CA GLN A 497 5.79 -3.88 -42.11
C GLN A 497 4.63 -3.03 -41.54
N THR A 498 3.63 -3.68 -40.93
CA THR A 498 2.49 -3.00 -40.31
C THR A 498 2.74 -2.57 -38.87
N GLN A 499 3.92 -2.85 -38.32
CA GLN A 499 4.29 -2.61 -36.91
C GLN A 499 3.27 -3.21 -35.92
N SER A 500 2.66 -4.35 -36.29
CA SER A 500 1.64 -5.01 -35.50
C SER A 500 2.25 -6.14 -34.67
N HIS A 501 2.04 -6.12 -33.34
CA HIS A 501 2.50 -7.17 -32.44
C HIS A 501 1.63 -8.43 -32.50
N THR A 502 0.40 -8.31 -32.99
CA THR A 502 -0.60 -9.39 -33.02
C THR A 502 -1.37 -9.33 -34.33
N ALA A 503 -1.73 -10.50 -34.86
CA ALA A 503 -2.60 -10.62 -36.03
C ALA A 503 -3.69 -11.66 -35.77
N LEU A 504 -4.86 -11.45 -36.38
CA LEU A 504 -5.99 -12.37 -36.32
C LEU A 504 -5.92 -13.29 -37.55
N VAL A 505 -6.15 -14.60 -37.35
CA VAL A 505 -6.09 -15.61 -38.40
C VAL A 505 -7.50 -16.03 -38.78
N PHE A 506 -7.80 -15.97 -40.07
CA PHE A 506 -9.12 -16.29 -40.63
C PHE A 506 -9.07 -17.48 -41.59
N ASP A 507 -10.15 -18.24 -41.60
CA ASP A 507 -10.36 -19.31 -42.56
C ASP A 507 -10.77 -18.78 -43.96
N CYS A 508 -10.97 -19.67 -44.90
CA CYS A 508 -11.43 -19.33 -46.27
C CYS A 508 -12.89 -18.80 -46.29
N GLN A 509 -13.64 -18.86 -45.17
CA GLN A 509 -14.99 -18.31 -45.01
C GLN A 509 -15.02 -17.03 -44.20
N GLU A 510 -13.86 -16.37 -44.01
CA GLU A 510 -13.68 -15.14 -43.21
C GLU A 510 -14.08 -15.31 -41.73
N LYS A 511 -14.02 -16.52 -41.18
CA LYS A 511 -14.27 -16.79 -39.77
C LYS A 511 -12.96 -16.77 -38.98
N LEU A 512 -12.96 -16.15 -37.81
CA LEU A 512 -11.80 -16.14 -36.90
C LEU A 512 -11.52 -17.58 -36.42
N ILE A 513 -10.28 -18.04 -36.62
CA ILE A 513 -9.78 -19.35 -36.20
C ILE A 513 -8.68 -19.28 -35.17
N GLY A 514 -7.92 -18.19 -35.15
CA GLY A 514 -6.80 -18.08 -34.23
C GLY A 514 -6.26 -16.67 -34.08
N VAL A 515 -5.38 -16.52 -33.11
CA VAL A 515 -4.59 -15.32 -32.89
C VAL A 515 -3.11 -15.69 -32.92
N VAL A 516 -2.29 -14.91 -33.60
CA VAL A 516 -0.84 -15.09 -33.65
C VAL A 516 -0.12 -13.84 -33.23
N THR A 517 0.94 -14.01 -32.44
CA THR A 517 1.80 -12.94 -31.94
C THR A 517 3.20 -13.03 -32.55
N LEU A 518 3.98 -11.93 -32.48
CA LEU A 518 5.41 -11.96 -32.84
C LEU A 518 6.20 -12.96 -31.98
N ALA A 519 5.74 -13.23 -30.75
CA ALA A 519 6.36 -14.23 -29.89
C ALA A 519 6.17 -15.67 -30.42
N ASP A 520 5.00 -15.99 -31.00
CA ASP A 520 4.73 -17.28 -31.61
C ASP A 520 5.60 -17.50 -32.83
N ILE A 521 5.76 -16.46 -33.66
CA ILE A 521 6.65 -16.50 -34.82
C ILE A 521 8.11 -16.72 -34.39
N LYS A 522 8.60 -15.97 -33.37
CA LYS A 522 9.95 -16.17 -32.80
C LYS A 522 10.14 -17.59 -32.28
N LYS A 523 9.13 -18.14 -31.59
CA LYS A 523 9.16 -19.50 -31.06
C LYS A 523 9.20 -20.54 -32.17
N ALA A 524 8.46 -20.35 -33.27
CA ALA A 524 8.50 -21.19 -34.43
C ALA A 524 9.88 -21.18 -35.12
N ILE A 525 10.46 -19.98 -35.32
CA ILE A 525 11.82 -19.81 -35.85
C ILE A 525 12.85 -20.53 -34.97
N PHE A 526 12.78 -20.36 -33.65
CA PHE A 526 13.71 -20.98 -32.70
C PHE A 526 13.61 -22.51 -32.71
N LYS A 527 12.40 -23.07 -32.80
CA LYS A 527 12.20 -24.52 -32.92
C LYS A 527 12.84 -25.09 -34.18
N LEU A 528 12.72 -24.40 -35.29
CA LEU A 528 13.29 -24.84 -36.59
C LEU A 528 14.83 -24.73 -36.61
N GLN A 529 15.42 -23.79 -35.88
CA GLN A 529 16.88 -23.68 -35.78
C GLN A 529 17.53 -24.81 -34.94
N HIS A 530 16.76 -25.46 -34.04
CA HIS A 530 17.26 -26.48 -33.13
C HIS A 530 16.81 -27.91 -33.47
N GLN A 531 15.92 -28.08 -34.41
CA GLN A 531 15.52 -29.39 -34.93
C GLN A 531 16.10 -29.57 -36.34
N SER A 532 17.00 -30.53 -36.48
CA SER A 532 17.59 -30.96 -37.75
C SER A 532 16.55 -31.68 -38.62
N ALA A 533 15.53 -31.02 -39.06
CA ALA A 533 14.49 -31.60 -39.91
C ALA A 533 14.21 -30.68 -41.10
N ASP A 534 14.01 -31.29 -42.26
CA ASP A 534 13.75 -30.77 -43.60
C ASP A 534 12.53 -29.82 -43.75
N PHE A 535 12.06 -29.18 -42.70
CA PHE A 535 10.93 -28.23 -42.73
C PHE A 535 11.44 -26.79 -42.89
N SER A 536 11.18 -26.19 -44.05
CA SER A 536 11.51 -24.77 -44.26
C SER A 536 10.43 -23.85 -43.70
N LEU A 537 10.85 -22.69 -43.14
CA LEU A 537 9.95 -21.59 -42.73
C LEU A 537 9.00 -21.14 -43.87
N PHE A 538 9.35 -21.47 -45.11
CA PHE A 538 8.54 -21.20 -46.31
C PHE A 538 7.31 -22.11 -46.45
N GLU A 539 7.29 -23.26 -45.77
CA GLU A 539 6.20 -24.24 -45.89
C GLU A 539 5.29 -24.26 -44.66
N GLN A 540 5.77 -23.83 -43.49
CA GLN A 540 4.99 -23.83 -42.27
C GLN A 540 3.88 -22.77 -42.34
N LYS A 541 2.62 -23.19 -42.19
CA LYS A 541 1.45 -22.32 -42.23
C LYS A 541 1.23 -21.65 -40.87
N ILE A 542 0.63 -20.47 -40.92
CA ILE A 542 0.31 -19.72 -39.71
C ILE A 542 -0.75 -20.43 -38.82
N ALA A 543 -1.61 -21.22 -39.44
CA ALA A 543 -2.59 -22.04 -38.74
C ALA A 543 -1.95 -23.07 -37.79
N ASP A 544 -0.71 -23.54 -38.08
CA ASP A 544 0.00 -24.53 -37.27
C ASP A 544 0.63 -23.93 -35.98
N ILE A 545 0.77 -22.62 -35.94
CA ILE A 545 1.44 -21.90 -34.82
C ILE A 545 0.53 -20.93 -34.09
N CYS A 546 -0.65 -20.61 -34.63
CA CYS A 546 -1.59 -19.71 -34.00
C CYS A 546 -2.24 -20.34 -32.75
N THR A 547 -2.64 -19.51 -31.81
CA THR A 547 -3.42 -19.93 -30.64
C THR A 547 -4.88 -20.09 -31.06
N LEU A 548 -5.41 -21.31 -30.97
CA LEU A 548 -6.78 -21.66 -31.36
C LEU A 548 -7.81 -21.43 -30.25
N GLU A 549 -7.36 -21.47 -28.99
CA GLU A 549 -8.22 -21.17 -27.84
C GLU A 549 -8.30 -19.64 -27.65
N ILE A 550 -9.32 -19.02 -28.27
CA ILE A 550 -9.47 -17.58 -28.31
C ILE A 550 -10.47 -17.14 -27.24
N LEU A 551 -10.06 -16.20 -26.39
CA LEU A 551 -10.96 -15.44 -25.55
C LEU A 551 -11.42 -14.19 -26.30
N TYR A 552 -12.71 -13.90 -26.20
CA TYR A 552 -13.35 -12.76 -26.84
C TYR A 552 -13.74 -11.69 -25.83
N ALA A 553 -13.88 -10.47 -26.32
CA ALA A 553 -14.63 -9.41 -25.68
C ALA A 553 -15.88 -9.10 -26.52
N TYR A 554 -16.93 -8.59 -25.89
CA TYR A 554 -18.13 -8.13 -26.58
C TYR A 554 -18.20 -6.61 -26.54
N ALA A 555 -18.82 -6.00 -27.54
CA ALA A 555 -18.88 -4.55 -27.68
C ALA A 555 -19.60 -3.82 -26.52
N ASP A 556 -20.55 -4.51 -25.91
CA ASP A 556 -21.38 -4.03 -24.79
C ASP A 556 -20.80 -4.32 -23.39
N GLU A 557 -19.67 -5.03 -23.30
CA GLU A 557 -18.99 -5.30 -22.02
C GLU A 557 -18.29 -4.06 -21.48
N SER A 558 -18.15 -4.01 -20.15
CA SER A 558 -17.35 -2.97 -19.50
C SER A 558 -15.84 -3.23 -19.68
N LEU A 559 -15.05 -2.15 -19.73
CA LEU A 559 -13.60 -2.27 -19.80
C LEU A 559 -13.02 -2.99 -18.57
N LYS A 560 -13.69 -2.90 -17.42
CA LYS A 560 -13.33 -3.60 -16.18
C LYS A 560 -13.33 -5.12 -16.37
N GLU A 561 -14.45 -5.67 -16.86
CA GLU A 561 -14.59 -7.13 -17.09
C GLU A 561 -13.57 -7.64 -18.09
N VAL A 562 -13.31 -6.87 -19.14
CA VAL A 562 -12.33 -7.21 -20.17
C VAL A 562 -10.91 -7.18 -19.61
N LEU A 563 -10.57 -6.18 -18.79
CA LEU A 563 -9.25 -6.07 -18.15
C LEU A 563 -8.98 -7.22 -17.17
N GLU A 564 -9.98 -7.61 -16.38
CA GLU A 564 -9.91 -8.77 -15.49
C GLU A 564 -9.69 -10.08 -16.28
N ARG A 565 -10.42 -10.27 -17.39
CA ARG A 565 -10.28 -11.41 -18.28
C ARG A 565 -8.90 -11.48 -18.92
N MET A 566 -8.33 -10.32 -19.33
CA MET A 566 -6.96 -10.22 -19.83
C MET A 566 -5.93 -10.56 -18.73
N GLY A 567 -6.17 -10.08 -17.50
CA GLY A 567 -5.27 -10.26 -16.37
C GLY A 567 -5.12 -11.71 -15.93
N THR A 568 -6.23 -12.47 -15.86
CA THR A 568 -6.25 -13.86 -15.41
C THR A 568 -5.44 -14.82 -16.29
N ARG A 569 -5.29 -14.52 -17.58
CA ARG A 569 -4.53 -15.35 -18.53
C ARG A 569 -3.30 -14.68 -19.14
N GLY A 570 -2.94 -13.51 -18.66
CA GLY A 570 -1.77 -12.75 -19.16
C GLY A 570 -1.89 -12.31 -20.61
N LEU A 571 -3.12 -12.08 -21.10
CA LEU A 571 -3.38 -11.70 -22.48
C LEU A 571 -3.18 -10.20 -22.68
N TYR A 572 -2.61 -9.83 -23.82
CA TYR A 572 -2.37 -8.44 -24.19
C TYR A 572 -3.47 -7.85 -25.07
N LEU A 573 -4.15 -8.68 -25.84
CA LEU A 573 -5.17 -8.31 -26.82
C LEU A 573 -6.30 -9.32 -26.82
N LEU A 574 -7.54 -8.84 -26.97
CA LEU A 574 -8.73 -9.67 -27.23
C LEU A 574 -9.40 -9.20 -28.53
N PRO A 575 -9.84 -10.15 -29.39
CA PRO A 575 -10.78 -9.84 -30.45
C PRO A 575 -12.14 -9.44 -29.87
N VAL A 576 -12.74 -8.43 -30.45
CA VAL A 576 -14.12 -8.01 -30.11
C VAL A 576 -15.04 -8.61 -31.15
N VAL A 577 -16.02 -9.40 -30.70
CA VAL A 577 -16.93 -10.14 -31.57
C VAL A 577 -18.39 -9.79 -31.30
N SER A 578 -19.25 -10.07 -32.27
CA SER A 578 -20.70 -9.95 -32.11
C SER A 578 -21.25 -11.09 -31.23
N ARG A 579 -22.18 -10.78 -30.28
CA ARG A 579 -22.86 -11.82 -29.48
C ARG A 579 -23.65 -12.79 -30.32
N ASP A 580 -24.28 -12.29 -31.39
CA ASP A 580 -25.10 -13.13 -32.29
C ASP A 580 -24.26 -14.03 -33.21
N ARG A 581 -23.03 -13.60 -33.50
CA ARG A 581 -22.09 -14.29 -34.37
C ARG A 581 -20.68 -14.27 -33.80
N PRO A 582 -20.33 -15.20 -32.89
CA PRO A 582 -19.06 -15.18 -32.15
C PRO A 582 -17.78 -15.31 -33.02
N ARG A 583 -17.91 -15.57 -34.31
CA ARG A 583 -16.78 -15.66 -35.27
C ARG A 583 -16.66 -14.44 -36.18
N GLU A 584 -17.58 -13.48 -36.07
CA GLU A 584 -17.55 -12.20 -36.77
C GLU A 584 -16.84 -11.17 -35.91
N VAL A 585 -15.66 -10.72 -36.33
CA VAL A 585 -14.83 -9.79 -35.59
C VAL A 585 -15.25 -8.34 -35.90
N LEU A 586 -15.69 -7.61 -34.89
CA LEU A 586 -16.04 -6.20 -34.98
C LEU A 586 -14.80 -5.30 -34.84
N GLY A 587 -13.80 -5.75 -34.09
CA GLY A 587 -12.58 -5.01 -33.82
C GLY A 587 -11.66 -5.76 -32.88
N ILE A 588 -10.70 -5.03 -32.32
CA ILE A 588 -9.77 -5.55 -31.32
C ILE A 588 -9.69 -4.55 -30.16
N ILE A 589 -9.41 -5.07 -28.98
CA ILE A 589 -9.09 -4.26 -27.80
C ILE A 589 -7.77 -4.73 -27.22
N ASP A 590 -6.84 -3.81 -27.00
CA ASP A 590 -5.56 -4.09 -26.37
C ASP A 590 -5.43 -3.39 -25.02
N ARG A 591 -4.50 -3.86 -24.19
CA ARG A 591 -4.29 -3.33 -22.84
C ARG A 591 -3.91 -1.85 -22.84
N ASN A 592 -3.18 -1.35 -23.85
CA ASN A 592 -2.79 0.05 -23.94
C ASN A 592 -4.00 0.96 -24.21
N GLN A 593 -4.97 0.47 -24.99
CA GLN A 593 -6.21 1.21 -25.23
C GLN A 593 -7.05 1.36 -23.96
N ILE A 594 -7.13 0.32 -23.15
CA ILE A 594 -7.83 0.37 -21.86
C ILE A 594 -7.14 1.35 -20.91
N LEU A 595 -5.82 1.34 -20.85
CA LEU A 595 -5.05 2.29 -20.05
C LEU A 595 -5.24 3.74 -20.53
N LEU A 596 -5.21 3.96 -21.84
CA LEU A 596 -5.45 5.27 -22.43
C LEU A 596 -6.88 5.77 -22.13
N ALA A 597 -7.87 4.89 -22.22
CA ALA A 597 -9.25 5.23 -21.89
C ALA A 597 -9.40 5.64 -20.42
N SER A 598 -8.73 4.93 -19.49
CA SER A 598 -8.67 5.29 -18.08
C SER A 598 -8.08 6.70 -17.87
N ASP A 599 -6.94 6.99 -18.49
CA ASP A 599 -6.29 8.30 -18.41
C ASP A 599 -7.15 9.44 -19.01
N LEU A 600 -7.90 9.14 -20.08
CA LEU A 600 -8.82 10.12 -20.71
C LEU A 600 -10.02 10.43 -19.83
N VAL A 601 -10.64 9.42 -19.23
CA VAL A 601 -11.77 9.60 -18.30
C VAL A 601 -11.34 10.41 -17.06
N GLU A 602 -10.15 10.12 -16.52
CA GLU A 602 -9.58 10.86 -15.40
C GLU A 602 -9.33 12.33 -15.77
N THR A 603 -8.73 12.56 -16.95
CA THR A 603 -8.44 13.91 -17.44
C THR A 603 -9.74 14.70 -17.69
N GLN A 604 -10.75 14.06 -18.26
CA GLN A 604 -12.05 14.68 -18.50
C GLN A 604 -12.75 15.06 -17.20
N ALA A 605 -12.75 14.18 -16.21
CA ALA A 605 -13.29 14.45 -14.88
C ALA A 605 -12.57 15.62 -14.18
N ALA A 606 -11.25 15.72 -14.35
CA ALA A 606 -10.44 16.81 -13.80
C ALA A 606 -10.69 18.16 -14.50
N LEU A 607 -11.06 18.16 -15.79
CA LEU A 607 -11.32 19.37 -16.58
C LEU A 607 -12.77 19.88 -16.41
N LEU A 608 -13.71 19.00 -16.05
CA LEU A 608 -15.13 19.35 -15.96
C LEU A 608 -15.46 20.56 -15.07
N PRO A 609 -14.84 20.75 -13.87
CA PRO A 609 -15.07 21.93 -13.04
C PRO A 609 -14.67 23.24 -13.73
N TYR A 610 -13.54 23.24 -14.46
CA TYR A 610 -13.02 24.41 -15.14
C TYR A 610 -13.82 24.76 -16.41
N LEU A 611 -14.37 23.76 -17.10
CA LEU A 611 -15.25 23.95 -18.26
C LEU A 611 -16.59 24.54 -17.85
N THR A 612 -17.15 24.14 -16.70
CA THR A 612 -18.38 24.72 -16.15
C THR A 612 -18.19 26.15 -15.66
N GLU A 613 -17.04 26.50 -15.08
CA GLU A 613 -16.70 27.89 -14.70
C GLU A 613 -16.52 28.79 -15.93
N SER A 614 -15.89 28.30 -16.99
CA SER A 614 -15.71 29.08 -18.22
C SER A 614 -17.04 29.37 -18.94
N LEU A 615 -18.00 28.42 -18.91
CA LEU A 615 -19.31 28.57 -19.48
C LEU A 615 -20.19 29.53 -18.65
N THR A 616 -20.01 29.59 -17.33
CA THR A 616 -20.70 30.55 -16.46
C THR A 616 -20.10 31.95 -16.57
N SER A 617 -18.80 32.11 -16.70
CA SER A 617 -18.15 33.41 -16.90
C SER A 617 -18.52 34.04 -18.26
N THR A 618 -18.57 33.23 -19.31
CA THR A 618 -18.96 33.70 -20.66
C THR A 618 -20.44 34.11 -20.72
N LYS A 619 -21.33 33.49 -19.91
CA LYS A 619 -22.71 33.90 -19.77
C LYS A 619 -22.90 35.22 -18.99
N VAL A 620 -22.04 35.46 -17.99
CA VAL A 620 -22.07 36.72 -17.21
C VAL A 620 -21.60 37.90 -18.06
N ASP A 621 -20.57 37.70 -18.89
CA ASP A 621 -20.08 38.75 -19.82
C ASP A 621 -21.09 39.07 -20.96
N LEU A 622 -21.89 38.11 -21.41
CA LEU A 622 -22.93 38.31 -22.38
C LEU A 622 -24.15 39.06 -21.80
N ILE A 623 -24.49 38.82 -20.54
CA ILE A 623 -25.60 39.51 -19.86
C ILE A 623 -25.20 40.94 -19.48
N SER A 624 -23.95 41.19 -19.10
CA SER A 624 -23.46 42.55 -18.82
C SER A 624 -23.28 43.42 -20.04
N SER A 625 -23.20 42.83 -21.25
CA SER A 625 -23.08 43.59 -22.52
C SER A 625 -24.43 43.97 -23.14
N GLU A 626 -25.55 43.36 -22.72
CA GLU A 626 -26.89 43.72 -23.17
C GLU A 626 -27.55 44.81 -22.32
N GLU A 627 -27.17 45.00 -21.05
CA GLU A 627 -27.70 46.07 -20.18
C GLU A 627 -27.07 47.45 -20.42
N VAL A 628 -26.07 47.60 -21.27
CA VAL A 628 -25.43 48.89 -21.62
C VAL A 628 -25.97 49.49 -22.94
N LYS A 629 -27.02 48.88 -23.55
CA LYS A 629 -27.60 49.36 -24.80
C LYS A 629 -29.12 49.66 -24.70
N THR A 630 -29.60 50.11 -23.52
CA THR A 630 -30.91 50.76 -23.42
C THR A 630 -30.78 52.10 -22.74
#